data_04aba6b5d0d599126bf8d50a9784584f
#
_entry.id   04aba6b5d0d599126bf8d50a9784584f
#
_cell.length_a   1.000
_cell.length_b   1.000
_cell.length_c   1.000
_cell.angle_alpha   90.00
_cell.angle_beta   90.00
_cell.angle_gamma   90.00
#
_symmetry.space_group_name_H-M   'P 1'
#
loop_
_entity.id
_entity.type
_entity.pdbx_description
1 polymer ?
#
loop_
_entity_poly.entity_id
_entity_poly.type
_entity_poly.pdbx_seq_one_letter_code
_entity_poly.pdbx_strand_id
1 'polypeptide(L)'
;MSNNSSGAFRTTIGGQALIEGILMRGPEKQAIVVRGPEGLVIKEEELKLIKDKYPVLGLPLIRGSVTFLDSTVKGVKALMFSADYFPEEAGVEEPSRFEKWLDKKLGDEKMEKVVIGFAAVMAVCFSIGLFILLPTFLASFVEMVTDSVLVRNLADAVLRIAIFMAYMIAVSRMKDIRRTFSYHGAEHKTIFCYEKRLELTVENVRVQSKHHPRCGTSFLVVVIIEAIIIKTIIFSIFPVSNVFLRMLVQLLLLPLVVGITYEFNRYVGGHDNPVTNLLARPGLWMQNFTTFEPDDSMIEVAIEALKRVIPAEEGKDQW
;
A
#
# COMPACT_ATOMS: atom_id res chain seq x y z
N MET A 1 26.36 27.09 -23.47
CA MET A 1 25.64 26.69 -22.26
C MET A 1 24.46 25.86 -22.74
N SER A 2 24.66 24.54 -22.88
CA SER A 2 23.64 23.61 -23.38
C SER A 2 22.72 23.23 -22.23
N ASN A 3 21.46 23.64 -22.32
CA ASN A 3 20.39 23.15 -21.48
C ASN A 3 20.18 21.65 -21.82
N ASN A 4 20.93 20.75 -21.20
CA ASN A 4 20.61 19.35 -21.12
C ASN A 4 19.57 19.15 -20.00
N SER A 5 18.31 19.33 -20.33
CA SER A 5 17.20 18.72 -19.59
C SER A 5 17.16 17.21 -19.90
N SER A 6 18.24 16.49 -19.53
CA SER A 6 18.17 15.03 -19.42
C SER A 6 17.16 14.75 -18.31
N GLY A 7 16.01 14.19 -18.67
CA GLY A 7 14.98 13.80 -17.71
C GLY A 7 15.62 13.00 -16.59
N ALA A 8 15.37 13.39 -15.33
CA ALA A 8 15.93 12.68 -14.18
C ALA A 8 15.56 11.20 -14.27
N PHE A 9 16.53 10.31 -14.08
CA PHE A 9 16.29 8.87 -14.07
C PHE A 9 15.26 8.55 -13.00
N ARG A 10 14.27 7.77 -13.37
CA ARG A 10 13.20 7.30 -12.48
C ARG A 10 13.04 5.81 -12.66
N THR A 11 13.19 5.09 -11.56
CA THR A 11 13.05 3.64 -11.59
C THR A 11 11.59 3.22 -11.41
N THR A 12 11.23 2.09 -12.03
CA THR A 12 9.98 1.35 -11.75
C THR A 12 10.11 0.44 -10.53
N ILE A 13 11.30 0.34 -9.94
CA ILE A 13 11.52 -0.44 -8.72
C ILE A 13 10.77 0.25 -7.57
N GLY A 14 10.04 -0.55 -6.82
CA GLY A 14 9.34 -0.15 -5.62
C GLY A 14 9.31 -1.28 -4.61
N GLY A 15 8.86 -1.00 -3.40
CA GLY A 15 8.90 -2.01 -2.36
C GLY A 15 7.71 -1.96 -1.41
N GLN A 16 7.85 -2.72 -0.35
CA GLN A 16 6.95 -2.76 0.78
C GLN A 16 7.75 -3.06 2.04
N ALA A 17 7.55 -2.24 3.07
CA ALA A 17 8.09 -2.51 4.39
C ALA A 17 7.44 -3.75 5.02
N LEU A 18 8.23 -4.55 5.71
CA LEU A 18 7.86 -5.76 6.40
C LEU A 18 8.28 -5.66 7.87
N ILE A 19 7.98 -6.71 8.65
CA ILE A 19 8.52 -6.84 10.01
C ILE A 19 10.03 -7.07 9.89
N GLU A 20 10.83 -6.18 10.46
CA GLU A 20 12.30 -6.21 10.42
C GLU A 20 12.90 -6.43 9.02
N GLY A 21 12.19 -5.94 7.96
CA GLY A 21 12.60 -6.23 6.60
C GLY A 21 11.94 -5.39 5.53
N ILE A 22 12.31 -5.67 4.28
CA ILE A 22 11.78 -5.01 3.07
C ILE A 22 11.60 -6.05 1.96
N LEU A 23 10.46 -6.00 1.29
CA LEU A 23 10.25 -6.58 -0.03
C LEU A 23 10.55 -5.51 -1.08
N MET A 24 11.52 -5.74 -1.97
CA MET A 24 11.75 -4.94 -3.17
C MET A 24 11.28 -5.68 -4.42
N ARG A 25 10.71 -4.95 -5.38
CA ARG A 25 10.27 -5.45 -6.68
C ARG A 25 10.92 -4.66 -7.79
N GLY A 26 11.65 -5.35 -8.62
CA GLY A 26 12.17 -4.85 -9.88
C GLY A 26 11.31 -5.27 -11.07
N PRO A 27 11.78 -5.04 -12.30
CA PRO A 27 11.07 -5.44 -13.52
C PRO A 27 10.99 -6.96 -13.71
N GLU A 28 11.97 -7.72 -13.24
CA GLU A 28 12.11 -9.16 -13.47
C GLU A 28 12.04 -10.00 -12.21
N LYS A 29 12.50 -9.44 -11.08
CA LYS A 29 12.65 -10.14 -9.80
C LYS A 29 12.02 -9.37 -8.66
N GLN A 30 11.68 -10.11 -7.62
CA GLN A 30 11.41 -9.56 -6.30
C GLN A 30 12.36 -10.18 -5.28
N ALA A 31 12.75 -9.42 -4.28
CA ALA A 31 13.59 -9.88 -3.19
C ALA A 31 13.00 -9.46 -1.83
N ILE A 32 12.94 -10.39 -0.91
CA ILE A 32 12.61 -10.15 0.48
C ILE A 32 13.91 -10.23 1.27
N VAL A 33 14.24 -9.19 1.99
CA VAL A 33 15.39 -9.16 2.91
C VAL A 33 14.87 -8.81 4.30
N VAL A 34 15.14 -9.70 5.26
CA VAL A 34 14.71 -9.59 6.66
C VAL A 34 15.93 -9.68 7.55
N ARG A 35 16.02 -8.85 8.57
CA ARG A 35 17.05 -8.92 9.58
C ARG A 35 16.65 -9.90 10.68
N GLY A 36 16.92 -11.18 10.47
CA GLY A 36 16.70 -12.22 11.48
C GLY A 36 17.71 -12.19 12.64
N PRO A 37 17.50 -13.02 13.67
CA PRO A 37 18.41 -13.10 14.84
C PRO A 37 19.85 -13.48 14.49
N GLU A 38 20.04 -14.29 13.46
CA GLU A 38 21.35 -14.82 13.03
C GLU A 38 21.98 -14.00 11.87
N GLY A 39 21.32 -12.93 11.40
CA GLY A 39 21.78 -12.12 10.28
C GLY A 39 20.70 -11.86 9.23
N LEU A 40 21.12 -11.44 8.03
CA LEU A 40 20.17 -11.17 6.95
C LEU A 40 19.66 -12.47 6.32
N VAL A 41 18.34 -12.60 6.28
CA VAL A 41 17.63 -13.66 5.55
C VAL A 41 17.16 -13.08 4.22
N ILE A 42 17.53 -13.75 3.12
CA ILE A 42 17.29 -13.26 1.77
C ILE A 42 16.49 -14.31 1.00
N LYS A 43 15.38 -13.89 0.39
CA LYS A 43 14.57 -14.70 -0.50
C LYS A 43 14.36 -13.96 -1.80
N GLU A 44 14.86 -14.53 -2.90
CA GLU A 44 14.68 -14.00 -4.25
C GLU A 44 13.68 -14.86 -5.02
N GLU A 45 12.84 -14.23 -5.81
CA GLU A 45 11.88 -14.91 -6.66
C GLU A 45 11.76 -14.17 -8.00
N GLU A 46 11.56 -14.91 -9.08
CA GLU A 46 11.21 -14.32 -10.39
C GLU A 46 9.81 -13.69 -10.33
N LEU A 47 9.68 -12.51 -10.89
CA LEU A 47 8.41 -11.79 -10.92
C LEU A 47 7.54 -12.32 -12.06
N LYS A 48 6.56 -13.16 -11.72
CA LYS A 48 5.53 -13.62 -12.66
C LYS A 48 4.32 -12.71 -12.59
N LEU A 49 4.01 -12.01 -13.69
CA LEU A 49 2.86 -11.12 -13.76
C LEU A 49 1.64 -11.86 -14.34
N ILE A 50 0.48 -11.67 -13.72
CA ILE A 50 -0.78 -12.31 -14.16
C ILE A 50 -1.14 -11.90 -15.59
N LYS A 51 -0.83 -10.66 -15.99
CA LYS A 51 -1.06 -10.14 -17.36
C LYS A 51 -0.32 -10.92 -18.43
N ASP A 52 0.84 -11.52 -18.11
CA ASP A 52 1.64 -12.29 -19.07
C ASP A 52 0.92 -13.59 -19.46
N LYS A 53 0.13 -14.15 -18.54
CA LYS A 53 -0.71 -15.33 -18.77
C LYS A 53 -2.07 -14.98 -19.38
N TYR A 54 -2.65 -13.83 -19.00
CA TYR A 54 -3.97 -13.39 -19.41
C TYR A 54 -3.91 -11.93 -19.89
N PRO A 55 -3.63 -11.67 -21.19
CA PRO A 55 -3.41 -10.31 -21.72
C PRO A 55 -4.60 -9.34 -21.50
N VAL A 56 -5.84 -9.85 -21.46
CA VAL A 56 -7.05 -9.05 -21.18
C VAL A 56 -6.97 -8.37 -19.81
N LEU A 57 -6.31 -9.00 -18.82
CA LEU A 57 -6.13 -8.42 -17.49
C LEU A 57 -5.08 -7.28 -17.48
N GLY A 58 -4.40 -7.06 -18.61
CA GLY A 58 -3.48 -5.93 -18.82
C GLY A 58 -4.13 -4.69 -19.41
N LEU A 59 -5.43 -4.74 -19.75
CA LEU A 59 -6.16 -3.58 -20.30
C LEU A 59 -6.28 -2.44 -19.28
N PRO A 60 -6.27 -1.16 -19.72
CA PRO A 60 -6.50 -0.01 -18.86
C PRO A 60 -7.75 -0.20 -17.99
N LEU A 61 -7.72 0.34 -16.78
CA LEU A 61 -8.71 0.19 -15.71
C LEU A 61 -8.75 -1.22 -15.06
N ILE A 62 -8.76 -2.30 -15.87
CA ILE A 62 -8.76 -3.68 -15.36
C ILE A 62 -7.40 -3.98 -14.70
N ARG A 63 -6.31 -3.63 -15.35
CA ARG A 63 -4.95 -3.90 -14.85
C ARG A 63 -4.70 -3.28 -13.48
N GLY A 64 -5.32 -2.16 -13.17
CA GLY A 64 -5.19 -1.50 -11.86
C GLY A 64 -5.70 -2.39 -10.72
N SER A 65 -6.93 -2.89 -10.84
CA SER A 65 -7.52 -3.81 -9.86
C SER A 65 -6.75 -5.13 -9.76
N VAL A 66 -6.32 -5.69 -10.89
CA VAL A 66 -5.55 -6.94 -10.94
C VAL A 66 -4.18 -6.76 -10.28
N THR A 67 -3.46 -5.68 -10.61
CA THR A 67 -2.15 -5.38 -10.01
C THR A 67 -2.28 -5.12 -8.51
N PHE A 68 -3.31 -4.41 -8.09
CA PHE A 68 -3.58 -4.15 -6.67
C PHE A 68 -3.80 -5.47 -5.90
N LEU A 69 -4.66 -6.36 -6.41
CA LEU A 69 -4.91 -7.65 -5.78
C LEU A 69 -3.66 -8.55 -5.75
N ASP A 70 -2.93 -8.64 -6.87
CA ASP A 70 -1.67 -9.42 -6.94
C ASP A 70 -0.63 -8.89 -5.94
N SER A 71 -0.47 -7.56 -5.89
CA SER A 71 0.45 -6.91 -4.96
C SER A 71 0.03 -7.13 -3.50
N THR A 72 -1.27 -7.07 -3.20
CA THR A 72 -1.79 -7.32 -1.86
C THR A 72 -1.52 -8.76 -1.42
N VAL A 73 -1.82 -9.75 -2.26
CA VAL A 73 -1.58 -11.17 -1.96
C VAL A 73 -0.09 -11.46 -1.75
N LYS A 74 0.77 -10.94 -2.64
CA LYS A 74 2.22 -11.12 -2.51
C LYS A 74 2.78 -10.38 -1.28
N GLY A 75 2.26 -9.19 -1.00
CA GLY A 75 2.64 -8.40 0.17
C GLY A 75 2.28 -9.08 1.49
N VAL A 76 1.08 -9.66 1.59
CA VAL A 76 0.67 -10.46 2.77
C VAL A 76 1.59 -11.67 2.94
N LYS A 77 1.90 -12.41 1.86
CA LYS A 77 2.84 -13.54 1.93
C LYS A 77 4.24 -13.13 2.38
N ALA A 78 4.73 -11.97 1.91
CA ALA A 78 6.02 -11.46 2.34
C ALA A 78 6.02 -11.02 3.81
N LEU A 79 4.91 -10.41 4.26
CA LEU A 79 4.74 -10.03 5.67
C LEU A 79 4.74 -11.28 6.59
N MET A 80 4.02 -12.34 6.18
CA MET A 80 4.03 -13.61 6.91
C MET A 80 5.42 -14.22 6.95
N PHE A 81 6.11 -14.29 5.80
CA PHE A 81 7.49 -14.77 5.74
C PHE A 81 8.41 -13.99 6.68
N SER A 82 8.24 -12.67 6.81
CA SER A 82 9.03 -11.89 7.75
C SER A 82 8.65 -12.17 9.21
N ALA A 83 7.36 -12.39 9.50
CA ALA A 83 6.86 -12.70 10.84
C ALA A 83 7.41 -14.04 11.39
N ASP A 84 7.65 -15.03 10.52
CA ASP A 84 8.20 -16.35 10.91
C ASP A 84 9.57 -16.25 11.61
N TYR A 85 10.32 -15.16 11.39
CA TYR A 85 11.62 -14.91 12.04
C TYR A 85 11.51 -14.17 13.37
N PHE A 86 10.32 -13.74 13.78
CA PHE A 86 10.07 -12.98 15.02
C PHE A 86 8.87 -13.54 15.80
N PRO A 87 8.89 -14.82 16.19
CA PRO A 87 7.75 -15.46 16.87
C PRO A 87 7.52 -14.93 18.29
N GLU A 88 8.51 -14.30 18.92
CA GLU A 88 8.45 -13.91 20.33
C GLU A 88 7.79 -12.56 20.62
N GLU A 89 7.68 -11.67 19.62
CA GLU A 89 6.97 -10.39 19.78
C GLU A 89 5.45 -10.53 19.61
N ALA A 90 4.98 -11.60 18.96
CA ALA A 90 3.60 -12.05 19.06
C ALA A 90 3.49 -12.85 20.37
N GLY A 91 3.09 -12.17 21.46
CA GLY A 91 2.93 -12.82 22.76
C GLY A 91 2.27 -14.19 22.59
N VAL A 92 2.97 -15.25 22.96
CA VAL A 92 2.48 -16.62 22.91
C VAL A 92 1.36 -16.74 23.95
N GLU A 93 0.16 -16.27 23.59
CA GLU A 93 -1.05 -16.65 24.30
C GLU A 93 -1.25 -18.14 24.07
N GLU A 94 -1.54 -18.88 25.15
CA GLU A 94 -1.89 -20.29 25.01
C GLU A 94 -2.97 -20.44 23.93
N PRO A 95 -2.81 -21.38 22.98
CA PRO A 95 -3.74 -21.54 21.88
C PRO A 95 -5.18 -21.69 22.40
N SER A 96 -6.09 -20.91 21.84
CA SER A 96 -7.49 -20.87 22.23
C SER A 96 -8.14 -22.25 22.13
N ARG A 97 -9.27 -22.50 22.81
CA ARG A 97 -10.01 -23.75 22.68
C ARG A 97 -10.41 -24.06 21.25
N PHE A 98 -10.64 -23.03 20.47
CA PHE A 98 -10.99 -23.15 19.05
C PHE A 98 -9.77 -23.56 18.21
N GLU A 99 -8.59 -23.00 18.46
CA GLU A 99 -7.34 -23.39 17.81
C GLU A 99 -6.95 -24.82 18.15
N LYS A 100 -7.02 -25.23 19.42
CA LYS A 100 -6.79 -26.63 19.84
C LYS A 100 -7.77 -27.62 19.18
N TRP A 101 -9.02 -27.21 18.94
CA TRP A 101 -10.01 -28.03 18.23
C TRP A 101 -9.71 -28.11 16.72
N LEU A 102 -9.31 -26.98 16.11
CA LEU A 102 -8.97 -26.90 14.69
C LEU A 102 -7.73 -27.72 14.36
N ASP A 103 -6.70 -27.62 15.21
CA ASP A 103 -5.44 -28.35 15.12
C ASP A 103 -5.67 -29.87 15.12
N LYS A 104 -6.48 -30.37 16.05
CA LYS A 104 -6.85 -31.79 16.15
C LYS A 104 -7.58 -32.32 14.90
N LYS A 105 -8.18 -31.44 14.08
CA LYS A 105 -8.99 -31.81 12.91
C LYS A 105 -8.29 -31.61 11.57
N LEU A 106 -7.36 -30.71 11.45
CA LEU A 106 -6.75 -30.28 10.18
C LEU A 106 -5.24 -30.55 10.10
N GLY A 107 -4.56 -30.71 11.24
CA GLY A 107 -3.09 -30.76 11.36
C GLY A 107 -2.45 -29.36 11.24
N ASP A 108 -1.29 -29.17 11.88
CA ASP A 108 -0.63 -27.87 12.12
C ASP A 108 -0.51 -26.99 10.86
N GLU A 109 0.01 -27.50 9.76
CA GLU A 109 0.25 -26.71 8.53
C GLU A 109 -1.05 -26.23 7.85
N LYS A 110 -2.14 -27.02 7.91
CA LYS A 110 -3.43 -26.63 7.35
C LYS A 110 -4.17 -25.68 8.27
N MET A 111 -4.04 -25.88 9.58
CA MET A 111 -4.61 -24.99 10.60
C MET A 111 -4.06 -23.57 10.45
N GLU A 112 -2.74 -23.44 10.38
CA GLU A 112 -2.08 -22.15 10.18
C GLU A 112 -2.62 -21.39 8.94
N LYS A 113 -2.70 -22.08 7.79
CA LYS A 113 -3.25 -21.50 6.55
C LYS A 113 -4.71 -21.06 6.70
N VAL A 114 -5.52 -21.81 7.44
CA VAL A 114 -6.94 -21.49 7.69
C VAL A 114 -7.06 -20.29 8.62
N VAL A 115 -6.30 -20.24 9.71
CA VAL A 115 -6.30 -19.13 10.67
C VAL A 115 -5.87 -17.83 9.99
N ILE A 116 -4.79 -17.87 9.22
CA ILE A 116 -4.30 -16.73 8.46
C ILE A 116 -5.31 -16.28 7.40
N GLY A 117 -5.89 -17.22 6.65
CA GLY A 117 -6.92 -16.91 5.66
C GLY A 117 -8.14 -16.27 6.31
N PHE A 118 -8.57 -16.78 7.45
CA PHE A 118 -9.67 -16.20 8.23
C PHE A 118 -9.34 -14.79 8.74
N ALA A 119 -8.15 -14.60 9.34
CA ALA A 119 -7.70 -13.30 9.80
C ALA A 119 -7.64 -12.27 8.67
N ALA A 120 -7.14 -12.67 7.48
CA ALA A 120 -7.10 -11.80 6.30
C ALA A 120 -8.51 -11.40 5.84
N VAL A 121 -9.47 -12.34 5.79
CA VAL A 121 -10.87 -12.05 5.46
C VAL A 121 -11.48 -11.10 6.48
N MET A 122 -11.27 -11.35 7.78
CA MET A 122 -11.77 -10.48 8.85
C MET A 122 -11.18 -9.07 8.76
N ALA A 123 -9.88 -8.94 8.45
CA ALA A 123 -9.23 -7.65 8.25
C ALA A 123 -9.84 -6.86 7.06
N VAL A 124 -10.13 -7.55 5.95
CA VAL A 124 -10.80 -6.95 4.80
C VAL A 124 -12.23 -6.53 5.15
N CYS A 125 -13.01 -7.39 5.82
CA CYS A 125 -14.36 -7.05 6.28
C CYS A 125 -14.36 -5.86 7.23
N PHE A 126 -13.43 -5.83 8.18
CA PHE A 126 -13.25 -4.71 9.11
C PHE A 126 -12.90 -3.42 8.37
N SER A 127 -11.99 -3.47 7.41
CA SER A 127 -11.58 -2.30 6.61
C SER A 127 -12.75 -1.75 5.79
N ILE A 128 -13.53 -2.62 5.15
CA ILE A 128 -14.76 -2.24 4.43
C ILE A 128 -15.76 -1.60 5.40
N GLY A 129 -15.99 -2.24 6.55
CA GLY A 129 -16.86 -1.73 7.60
C GLY A 129 -16.47 -0.33 8.05
N LEU A 130 -15.19 -0.16 8.41
CA LEU A 130 -14.66 1.09 8.97
C LEU A 130 -14.58 2.23 7.95
N PHE A 131 -14.09 1.97 6.72
CA PHE A 131 -13.75 3.03 5.76
C PHE A 131 -14.82 3.27 4.68
N ILE A 132 -15.74 2.33 4.50
CA ILE A 132 -16.79 2.45 3.48
C ILE A 132 -18.18 2.53 4.13
N LEU A 133 -18.53 1.54 4.96
CA LEU A 133 -19.89 1.42 5.47
C LEU A 133 -20.16 2.41 6.61
N LEU A 134 -19.27 2.53 7.58
CA LEU A 134 -19.45 3.41 8.74
C LEU A 134 -19.62 4.89 8.36
N PRO A 135 -18.75 5.51 7.51
CA PRO A 135 -18.97 6.90 7.10
C PRO A 135 -20.32 7.10 6.40
N THR A 136 -20.69 6.17 5.51
CA THR A 136 -21.95 6.25 4.77
C THR A 136 -23.17 6.09 5.69
N PHE A 137 -23.07 5.19 6.67
CA PHE A 137 -24.12 5.01 7.69
C PHE A 137 -24.25 6.27 8.56
N LEU A 138 -23.15 6.82 9.07
CA LEU A 138 -23.18 8.04 9.86
C LEU A 138 -23.69 9.25 9.05
N ALA A 139 -23.31 9.37 7.78
CA ALA A 139 -23.79 10.44 6.92
C ALA A 139 -25.30 10.32 6.61
N SER A 140 -25.91 9.13 6.74
CA SER A 140 -27.35 8.98 6.55
C SER A 140 -28.18 9.72 7.60
N PHE A 141 -27.65 9.94 8.81
CA PHE A 141 -28.34 10.75 9.83
C PHE A 141 -28.47 12.23 9.45
N VAL A 142 -27.66 12.72 8.50
CA VAL A 142 -27.79 14.09 7.97
C VAL A 142 -29.12 14.25 7.20
N GLU A 143 -29.72 13.16 6.69
CA GLU A 143 -31.04 13.18 6.08
C GLU A 143 -32.17 13.62 7.04
N MET A 144 -31.94 13.45 8.35
CA MET A 144 -32.87 13.92 9.38
C MET A 144 -32.88 15.45 9.51
N VAL A 145 -31.85 16.12 8.99
CA VAL A 145 -31.65 17.58 9.13
C VAL A 145 -31.86 18.30 7.79
N THR A 146 -31.57 17.64 6.64
CA THR A 146 -31.67 18.27 5.32
C THR A 146 -31.90 17.26 4.20
N ASP A 147 -32.72 17.63 3.24
CA ASP A 147 -32.96 16.85 2.00
C ASP A 147 -31.86 17.06 0.94
N SER A 148 -30.89 17.93 1.21
CA SER A 148 -29.84 18.25 0.26
C SER A 148 -28.88 17.07 0.04
N VAL A 149 -28.92 16.46 -1.14
CA VAL A 149 -27.99 15.42 -1.57
C VAL A 149 -26.52 15.87 -1.49
N LEU A 150 -26.26 17.14 -1.81
CA LEU A 150 -24.91 17.72 -1.75
C LEU A 150 -24.39 17.75 -0.32
N VAL A 151 -25.20 18.22 0.64
CA VAL A 151 -24.80 18.30 2.06
C VAL A 151 -24.52 16.90 2.61
N ARG A 152 -25.35 15.92 2.28
CA ARG A 152 -25.14 14.51 2.67
C ARG A 152 -23.84 13.95 2.08
N ASN A 153 -23.59 14.18 0.78
CA ASN A 153 -22.37 13.71 0.14
C ASN A 153 -21.11 14.37 0.73
N LEU A 154 -21.18 15.65 1.08
CA LEU A 154 -20.09 16.35 1.75
C LEU A 154 -19.86 15.81 3.18
N ALA A 155 -20.90 15.54 3.94
CA ALA A 155 -20.81 14.95 5.27
C ALA A 155 -20.15 13.56 5.20
N ASP A 156 -20.56 12.68 4.26
CA ASP A 156 -19.94 11.38 4.04
C ASP A 156 -18.44 11.52 3.68
N ALA A 157 -18.09 12.50 2.84
CA ALA A 157 -16.70 12.77 2.47
C ALA A 157 -15.86 13.19 3.68
N VAL A 158 -16.34 14.14 4.49
CA VAL A 158 -15.66 14.63 5.69
C VAL A 158 -15.50 13.51 6.71
N LEU A 159 -16.56 12.75 6.99
CA LEU A 159 -16.51 11.60 7.91
C LEU A 159 -15.51 10.55 7.45
N ARG A 160 -15.47 10.23 6.17
CA ARG A 160 -14.54 9.26 5.60
C ARG A 160 -13.09 9.68 5.79
N ILE A 161 -12.77 10.94 5.47
CA ILE A 161 -11.42 11.49 5.68
C ILE A 161 -11.08 11.52 7.17
N ALA A 162 -12.01 11.96 8.03
CA ALA A 162 -11.78 12.04 9.47
C ALA A 162 -11.53 10.66 10.09
N ILE A 163 -12.33 9.65 9.76
CA ILE A 163 -12.15 8.26 10.23
C ILE A 163 -10.82 7.70 9.74
N PHE A 164 -10.49 7.88 8.46
CA PHE A 164 -9.22 7.43 7.90
C PHE A 164 -8.03 8.09 8.59
N MET A 165 -8.07 9.42 8.79
CA MET A 165 -7.00 10.15 9.47
C MET A 165 -6.86 9.73 10.93
N ALA A 166 -7.97 9.58 11.66
CA ALA A 166 -7.94 9.11 13.04
C ALA A 166 -7.30 7.73 13.15
N TYR A 167 -7.66 6.80 12.25
CA TYR A 167 -7.07 5.48 12.17
C TYR A 167 -5.56 5.55 11.89
N MET A 168 -5.13 6.31 10.87
CA MET A 168 -3.72 6.43 10.52
C MET A 168 -2.88 7.02 11.65
N ILE A 169 -3.40 8.04 12.34
CA ILE A 169 -2.74 8.64 13.50
C ILE A 169 -2.63 7.64 14.65
N ALA A 170 -3.68 6.86 14.92
CA ALA A 170 -3.67 5.85 15.98
C ALA A 170 -2.65 4.74 15.68
N VAL A 171 -2.70 4.18 14.47
CA VAL A 171 -1.82 3.07 14.05
C VAL A 171 -0.35 3.52 13.99
N SER A 172 -0.06 4.74 13.51
CA SER A 172 1.30 5.28 13.44
C SER A 172 1.98 5.48 14.80
N ARG A 173 1.20 5.46 15.89
CA ARG A 173 1.71 5.57 17.28
C ARG A 173 2.04 4.22 17.92
N MET A 174 1.60 3.11 17.33
CA MET A 174 1.94 1.76 17.80
C MET A 174 3.42 1.50 17.51
N LYS A 175 4.17 0.96 18.50
CA LYS A 175 5.62 0.79 18.40
C LYS A 175 6.05 -0.07 17.21
N ASP A 176 5.40 -1.21 17.02
CA ASP A 176 5.74 -2.18 15.97
C ASP A 176 5.43 -1.64 14.57
N ILE A 177 4.27 -0.97 14.43
CA ILE A 177 3.90 -0.30 13.18
C ILE A 177 4.86 0.86 12.88
N ARG A 178 5.23 1.64 13.91
CA ARG A 178 6.19 2.73 13.75
C ARG A 178 7.55 2.21 13.27
N ARG A 179 8.00 1.05 13.77
CA ARG A 179 9.23 0.40 13.34
C ARG A 179 9.15 -0.05 11.89
N THR A 180 8.05 -0.70 11.49
CA THR A 180 7.77 -1.03 10.09
C THR A 180 7.74 0.22 9.20
N PHE A 181 7.18 1.32 9.67
CA PHE A 181 7.20 2.60 8.93
C PHE A 181 8.59 3.25 8.86
N SER A 182 9.53 2.88 9.73
CA SER A 182 10.95 3.27 9.58
C SER A 182 11.63 2.48 8.46
N TYR A 183 11.34 1.18 8.32
CA TYR A 183 11.75 0.40 7.13
C TYR A 183 11.19 0.97 5.82
N HIS A 184 9.95 1.50 5.84
CA HIS A 184 9.38 2.21 4.70
C HIS A 184 10.15 3.50 4.37
N GLY A 185 10.61 4.22 5.41
CA GLY A 185 11.52 5.35 5.22
C GLY A 185 12.86 4.94 4.61
N ALA A 186 13.43 3.79 5.03
CA ALA A 186 14.66 3.24 4.46
C ALA A 186 14.49 2.87 2.97
N GLU A 187 13.38 2.24 2.60
CA GLU A 187 13.01 1.96 1.22
C GLU A 187 13.06 3.22 0.36
N HIS A 188 12.32 4.28 0.75
CA HIS A 188 12.27 5.53 0.01
C HIS A 188 13.62 6.20 -0.17
N LYS A 189 14.41 6.27 0.91
CA LYS A 189 15.76 6.86 0.87
C LYS A 189 16.68 6.09 -0.07
N THR A 190 16.60 4.75 -0.06
CA THR A 190 17.42 3.89 -0.91
C THR A 190 17.04 4.02 -2.38
N ILE A 191 15.74 4.09 -2.71
CA ILE A 191 15.27 4.34 -4.08
C ILE A 191 15.73 5.71 -4.56
N PHE A 192 15.64 6.77 -3.76
CA PHE A 192 16.14 8.09 -4.14
C PHE A 192 17.66 8.12 -4.37
N CYS A 193 18.44 7.39 -3.56
CA CYS A 193 19.89 7.27 -3.75
C CYS A 193 20.19 6.65 -5.12
N TYR A 194 19.47 5.59 -5.47
CA TYR A 194 19.60 4.91 -6.75
C TYR A 194 19.18 5.79 -7.94
N GLU A 195 18.06 6.49 -7.83
CA GLU A 195 17.58 7.41 -8.88
C GLU A 195 18.53 8.59 -9.13
N LYS A 196 19.27 9.01 -8.11
CA LYS A 196 20.33 10.00 -8.24
C LYS A 196 21.64 9.43 -8.78
N ARG A 197 21.69 8.14 -9.09
CA ARG A 197 22.92 7.46 -9.55
C ARG A 197 24.08 7.57 -8.56
N LEU A 198 23.77 7.67 -7.26
CA LEU A 198 24.77 7.65 -6.20
C LEU A 198 25.09 6.20 -5.82
N GLU A 199 26.32 6.00 -5.30
CA GLU A 199 26.70 4.71 -4.75
C GLU A 199 25.79 4.35 -3.56
N LEU A 200 25.30 3.11 -3.54
CA LEU A 200 24.40 2.60 -2.50
C LEU A 200 25.20 2.26 -1.23
N THR A 201 25.58 3.28 -0.49
CA THR A 201 26.18 3.23 0.84
C THR A 201 25.23 3.78 1.89
N VAL A 202 25.41 3.41 3.15
CA VAL A 202 24.59 3.90 4.26
C VAL A 202 24.65 5.43 4.35
N GLU A 203 25.83 6.02 4.16
CA GLU A 203 26.06 7.47 4.21
C GLU A 203 25.26 8.21 3.13
N ASN A 204 25.32 7.72 1.88
CA ASN A 204 24.63 8.33 0.75
C ASN A 204 23.11 8.17 0.85
N VAL A 205 22.63 7.05 1.38
CA VAL A 205 21.20 6.78 1.57
C VAL A 205 20.63 7.61 2.73
N ARG A 206 21.36 7.71 3.85
CA ARG A 206 20.93 8.42 5.06
C ARG A 206 20.49 9.86 4.79
N VAL A 207 21.16 10.56 3.88
CA VAL A 207 20.90 11.98 3.56
C VAL A 207 19.75 12.19 2.57
N GLN A 208 19.17 11.11 2.02
CA GLN A 208 18.06 11.22 1.08
C GLN A 208 16.74 11.52 1.80
N SER A 209 15.73 11.96 1.01
CA SER A 209 14.38 12.17 1.52
C SER A 209 13.66 10.86 1.81
N LYS A 210 12.91 10.80 2.90
CA LYS A 210 11.99 9.70 3.20
C LYS A 210 10.62 9.84 2.53
N HIS A 211 10.31 10.98 1.91
CA HIS A 211 9.06 11.24 1.20
C HIS A 211 9.26 11.00 -0.29
N HIS A 212 8.58 10.00 -0.86
CA HIS A 212 8.74 9.60 -2.27
C HIS A 212 7.43 9.73 -3.04
N PRO A 213 7.40 10.42 -4.21
CA PRO A 213 6.15 10.74 -4.93
C PRO A 213 5.47 9.52 -5.53
N ARG A 214 6.18 8.43 -5.77
CA ARG A 214 5.65 7.17 -6.35
C ARG A 214 5.39 6.08 -5.32
N CYS A 215 5.12 6.48 -4.08
CA CYS A 215 4.84 5.55 -3.00
C CYS A 215 3.40 5.01 -3.05
N GLY A 216 3.24 3.71 -2.74
CA GLY A 216 1.93 3.06 -2.64
C GLY A 216 1.00 3.66 -1.57
N THR A 217 1.54 4.28 -0.50
CA THR A 217 0.70 4.95 0.51
C THR A 217 0.08 6.25 -0.01
N SER A 218 0.73 6.93 -0.96
CA SER A 218 0.14 8.06 -1.68
C SER A 218 -1.09 7.64 -2.49
N PHE A 219 -1.10 6.39 -3.02
CA PHE A 219 -2.23 5.81 -3.70
C PHE A 219 -3.49 5.77 -2.83
N LEU A 220 -3.39 5.45 -1.54
CA LEU A 220 -4.54 5.39 -0.63
C LEU A 220 -5.27 6.73 -0.52
N VAL A 221 -4.54 7.84 -0.42
CA VAL A 221 -5.14 9.19 -0.35
C VAL A 221 -5.87 9.53 -1.64
N VAL A 222 -5.24 9.22 -2.78
CA VAL A 222 -5.83 9.47 -4.10
C VAL A 222 -7.08 8.62 -4.29
N VAL A 223 -7.07 7.32 -3.91
CA VAL A 223 -8.25 6.44 -3.93
C VAL A 223 -9.42 7.06 -3.14
N ILE A 224 -9.16 7.60 -1.95
CA ILE A 224 -10.19 8.22 -1.11
C ILE A 224 -10.79 9.44 -1.81
N ILE A 225 -9.94 10.33 -2.34
CA ILE A 225 -10.39 11.55 -3.03
C ILE A 225 -11.18 11.20 -4.28
N GLU A 226 -10.68 10.30 -5.13
CA GLU A 226 -11.37 9.87 -6.35
C GLU A 226 -12.67 9.12 -6.05
N ALA A 227 -12.69 8.25 -5.03
CA ALA A 227 -13.91 7.58 -4.59
C ALA A 227 -14.98 8.59 -4.15
N ILE A 228 -14.59 9.66 -3.46
CA ILE A 228 -15.50 10.74 -3.07
C ILE A 228 -16.06 11.44 -4.31
N ILE A 229 -15.21 11.80 -5.28
CA ILE A 229 -15.62 12.50 -6.50
C ILE A 229 -16.55 11.62 -7.33
N ILE A 230 -16.14 10.38 -7.66
CA ILE A 230 -16.90 9.45 -8.49
C ILE A 230 -18.27 9.17 -7.85
N LYS A 231 -18.27 8.88 -6.55
CA LYS A 231 -19.49 8.62 -5.79
C LYS A 231 -20.42 9.83 -5.78
N THR A 232 -19.88 11.04 -5.56
CA THR A 232 -20.67 12.27 -5.54
C THR A 232 -21.33 12.50 -6.89
N ILE A 233 -20.62 12.30 -8.00
CA ILE A 233 -21.16 12.42 -9.35
C ILE A 233 -22.29 11.40 -9.56
N ILE A 234 -22.03 10.13 -9.27
CA ILE A 234 -23.00 9.03 -9.50
C ILE A 234 -24.28 9.26 -8.69
N PHE A 235 -24.16 9.56 -7.39
CA PHE A 235 -25.34 9.75 -6.53
C PHE A 235 -26.04 11.11 -6.72
N SER A 236 -25.42 12.06 -7.39
CA SER A 236 -26.09 13.29 -7.84
C SER A 236 -26.94 13.04 -9.10
N ILE A 237 -26.47 12.17 -10.00
CA ILE A 237 -27.21 11.80 -11.22
C ILE A 237 -28.29 10.74 -10.93
N PHE A 238 -27.97 9.76 -10.10
CA PHE A 238 -28.84 8.66 -9.70
C PHE A 238 -29.02 8.68 -8.17
N PRO A 239 -29.96 9.49 -7.65
CA PRO A 239 -30.21 9.58 -6.21
C PRO A 239 -30.67 8.23 -5.64
N VAL A 240 -29.95 7.70 -4.66
CA VAL A 240 -30.28 6.48 -3.94
C VAL A 240 -30.56 6.84 -2.49
N SER A 241 -31.82 6.78 -2.08
CA SER A 241 -32.25 7.11 -0.70
C SER A 241 -32.01 5.96 0.28
N ASN A 242 -32.12 4.70 -0.19
CA ASN A 242 -31.88 3.54 0.66
C ASN A 242 -30.38 3.40 0.99
N VAL A 243 -30.03 3.50 2.27
CA VAL A 243 -28.64 3.45 2.75
C VAL A 243 -27.95 2.13 2.42
N PHE A 244 -28.64 1.00 2.52
CA PHE A 244 -28.07 -0.31 2.22
C PHE A 244 -27.77 -0.47 0.73
N LEU A 245 -28.70 -0.01 -0.15
CA LEU A 245 -28.48 -0.01 -1.59
C LEU A 245 -27.32 0.93 -1.95
N ARG A 246 -27.19 2.08 -1.28
CA ARG A 246 -26.08 3.01 -1.45
C ARG A 246 -24.75 2.37 -1.07
N MET A 247 -24.70 1.64 0.04
CA MET A 247 -23.52 0.86 0.46
C MET A 247 -23.14 -0.20 -0.58
N LEU A 248 -24.12 -0.96 -1.08
CA LEU A 248 -23.91 -1.98 -2.10
C LEU A 248 -23.34 -1.38 -3.39
N VAL A 249 -23.90 -0.29 -3.88
CA VAL A 249 -23.41 0.41 -5.08
C VAL A 249 -21.96 0.88 -4.87
N GLN A 250 -21.61 1.40 -3.69
CA GLN A 250 -20.23 1.81 -3.39
C GLN A 250 -19.25 0.63 -3.45
N LEU A 251 -19.64 -0.54 -2.94
CA LEU A 251 -18.80 -1.75 -3.02
C LEU A 251 -18.62 -2.21 -4.47
N LEU A 252 -19.67 -2.17 -5.29
CA LEU A 252 -19.60 -2.51 -6.71
C LEU A 252 -18.74 -1.53 -7.52
N LEU A 253 -18.62 -0.27 -7.08
CA LEU A 253 -17.77 0.74 -7.73
C LEU A 253 -16.30 0.62 -7.35
N LEU A 254 -15.93 -0.12 -6.30
CA LEU A 254 -14.54 -0.23 -5.85
C LEU A 254 -13.56 -0.65 -6.96
N PRO A 255 -13.81 -1.69 -7.76
CA PRO A 255 -12.87 -2.08 -8.82
C PRO A 255 -12.66 -0.96 -9.84
N LEU A 256 -13.71 -0.21 -10.17
CA LEU A 256 -13.62 0.93 -11.09
C LEU A 256 -12.77 2.06 -10.48
N VAL A 257 -13.01 2.42 -9.21
CA VAL A 257 -12.23 3.44 -8.50
C VAL A 257 -10.76 3.05 -8.45
N VAL A 258 -10.44 1.81 -8.04
CA VAL A 258 -9.05 1.30 -8.00
C VAL A 258 -8.41 1.35 -9.38
N GLY A 259 -9.15 0.97 -10.43
CA GLY A 259 -8.67 1.04 -11.81
C GLY A 259 -8.33 2.46 -12.26
N ILE A 260 -9.21 3.43 -12.02
CA ILE A 260 -9.00 4.85 -12.35
C ILE A 260 -7.80 5.39 -11.55
N THR A 261 -7.75 5.14 -10.24
CA THR A 261 -6.66 5.60 -9.38
C THR A 261 -5.31 5.03 -9.82
N TYR A 262 -5.26 3.78 -10.25
CA TYR A 262 -4.04 3.18 -10.77
C TYR A 262 -3.53 3.92 -12.01
N GLU A 263 -4.39 4.20 -12.99
CA GLU A 263 -4.02 4.93 -14.20
C GLU A 263 -3.59 6.36 -13.88
N PHE A 264 -4.31 7.03 -12.97
CA PHE A 264 -3.97 8.36 -12.50
C PHE A 264 -2.58 8.40 -11.85
N ASN A 265 -2.32 7.51 -10.88
CA ASN A 265 -1.01 7.48 -10.20
C ASN A 265 0.13 7.11 -11.17
N ARG A 266 -0.13 6.23 -12.12
CA ARG A 266 0.84 5.90 -13.17
C ARG A 266 1.16 7.11 -14.01
N TYR A 267 0.15 7.92 -14.36
CA TYR A 267 0.36 9.16 -15.11
C TYR A 267 1.13 10.18 -14.29
N VAL A 268 0.72 10.43 -13.04
CA VAL A 268 1.35 11.40 -12.15
C VAL A 268 2.81 11.00 -11.84
N GLY A 269 3.06 9.70 -11.60
CA GLY A 269 4.41 9.20 -11.31
C GLY A 269 5.38 9.30 -12.49
N GLY A 270 4.86 9.22 -13.73
CA GLY A 270 5.66 9.29 -14.96
C GLY A 270 5.97 10.72 -15.43
N HIS A 271 5.28 11.74 -14.91
CA HIS A 271 5.42 13.13 -15.39
C HIS A 271 5.89 14.04 -14.26
N ASP A 272 6.71 15.04 -14.62
CA ASP A 272 7.21 16.08 -13.71
C ASP A 272 6.84 17.46 -14.25
N ASN A 273 5.71 17.94 -13.80
CA ASN A 273 5.24 19.26 -14.12
C ASN A 273 4.50 19.87 -12.91
N PRO A 274 4.26 21.19 -12.87
CA PRO A 274 3.62 21.82 -11.72
C PRO A 274 2.28 21.20 -11.32
N VAL A 275 1.51 20.68 -12.29
CA VAL A 275 0.20 20.05 -12.03
C VAL A 275 0.37 18.71 -11.36
N THR A 276 1.21 17.82 -11.90
CA THR A 276 1.46 16.50 -11.29
C THR A 276 2.10 16.64 -9.91
N ASN A 277 2.98 17.61 -9.71
CA ASN A 277 3.57 17.91 -8.41
C ASN A 277 2.54 18.41 -7.39
N LEU A 278 1.56 19.22 -7.83
CA LEU A 278 0.44 19.63 -6.97
C LEU A 278 -0.46 18.45 -6.60
N LEU A 279 -0.78 17.58 -7.57
CA LEU A 279 -1.62 16.41 -7.37
C LEU A 279 -0.95 15.34 -6.46
N ALA A 280 0.37 15.28 -6.43
CA ALA A 280 1.11 14.37 -5.52
C ALA A 280 1.15 14.87 -4.07
N ARG A 281 0.93 16.18 -3.80
CA ARG A 281 1.08 16.77 -2.45
C ARG A 281 0.26 16.09 -1.35
N PRO A 282 -1.03 15.74 -1.53
CA PRO A 282 -1.80 15.07 -0.50
C PRO A 282 -1.18 13.72 -0.10
N GLY A 283 -0.70 12.95 -1.09
CA GLY A 283 0.00 11.70 -0.86
C GLY A 283 1.34 11.89 -0.11
N LEU A 284 2.14 12.87 -0.53
CA LEU A 284 3.40 13.21 0.17
C LEU A 284 3.15 13.66 1.61
N TRP A 285 2.08 14.43 1.85
CA TRP A 285 1.71 14.84 3.20
C TRP A 285 1.34 13.64 4.09
N MET A 286 0.63 12.65 3.54
CA MET A 286 0.28 11.42 4.26
C MET A 286 1.51 10.64 4.73
N GLN A 287 2.61 10.71 4.01
CA GLN A 287 3.85 10.02 4.38
C GLN A 287 4.47 10.52 5.70
N ASN A 288 4.05 11.69 6.23
CA ASN A 288 4.42 12.10 7.59
C ASN A 288 3.91 11.13 8.66
N PHE A 289 2.88 10.34 8.36
CA PHE A 289 2.30 9.33 9.26
C PHE A 289 2.70 7.91 8.90
N THR A 290 3.24 7.67 7.70
CA THR A 290 3.52 6.32 7.18
C THR A 290 5.00 6.08 6.87
N THR A 291 5.87 7.08 7.07
CA THR A 291 7.32 6.95 6.91
C THR A 291 8.05 7.68 8.03
N PHE A 292 8.95 6.97 8.72
CA PHE A 292 9.78 7.56 9.77
C PHE A 292 11.26 7.45 9.39
N GLU A 293 12.12 8.15 10.16
CA GLU A 293 13.55 8.07 9.94
C GLU A 293 14.07 6.67 10.31
N PRO A 294 14.75 5.97 9.39
CA PRO A 294 15.37 4.69 9.65
C PRO A 294 16.68 4.84 10.39
N ASP A 295 17.07 3.81 11.12
CA ASP A 295 18.44 3.62 11.58
C ASP A 295 19.32 2.99 10.47
N ASP A 296 20.63 2.93 10.70
CA ASP A 296 21.59 2.43 9.72
C ASP A 296 21.35 0.95 9.38
N SER A 297 20.95 0.16 10.36
CA SER A 297 20.67 -1.26 10.16
C SER A 297 19.50 -1.50 9.22
N MET A 298 18.47 -0.63 9.25
CA MET A 298 17.34 -0.67 8.33
C MET A 298 17.75 -0.22 6.91
N ILE A 299 18.66 0.76 6.83
CA ILE A 299 19.22 1.21 5.54
C ILE A 299 20.03 0.08 4.88
N GLU A 300 20.82 -0.67 5.63
CA GLU A 300 21.55 -1.85 5.12
C GLU A 300 20.61 -2.88 4.50
N VAL A 301 19.49 -3.20 5.17
CA VAL A 301 18.45 -4.10 4.65
C VAL A 301 17.87 -3.57 3.34
N ALA A 302 17.57 -2.27 3.27
CA ALA A 302 17.02 -1.64 2.10
C ALA A 302 17.99 -1.65 0.91
N ILE A 303 19.26 -1.38 1.15
CA ILE A 303 20.34 -1.44 0.15
C ILE A 303 20.47 -2.86 -0.40
N GLU A 304 20.52 -3.86 0.49
CA GLU A 304 20.64 -5.25 0.08
C GLU A 304 19.43 -5.71 -0.75
N ALA A 305 18.21 -5.35 -0.31
CA ALA A 305 17.00 -5.67 -1.04
C ALA A 305 16.96 -5.02 -2.43
N LEU A 306 17.37 -3.75 -2.55
CA LEU A 306 17.42 -3.05 -3.82
C LEU A 306 18.44 -3.67 -4.77
N LYS A 307 19.66 -3.95 -4.31
CA LYS A 307 20.74 -4.57 -5.11
C LYS A 307 20.31 -5.87 -5.78
N ARG A 308 19.43 -6.65 -5.13
CA ARG A 308 18.93 -7.94 -5.64
C ARG A 308 17.98 -7.83 -6.83
N VAL A 309 17.34 -6.67 -6.98
CA VAL A 309 16.27 -6.47 -7.99
C VAL A 309 16.66 -5.50 -9.11
N ILE A 310 17.81 -4.84 -9.02
CA ILE A 310 18.34 -4.02 -10.11
C ILE A 310 18.59 -4.93 -11.31
N PRO A 311 18.01 -4.61 -12.49
CA PRO A 311 18.22 -5.42 -13.68
C PRO A 311 19.66 -5.31 -14.16
N ALA A 312 20.16 -6.40 -14.79
CA ALA A 312 21.50 -6.41 -15.39
C ALA A 312 21.57 -5.50 -16.63
N GLU A 313 20.46 -5.32 -17.32
CA GLU A 313 20.35 -4.46 -18.50
C GLU A 313 19.96 -3.05 -18.08
N GLU A 314 20.82 -2.07 -18.36
CA GLU A 314 20.60 -0.68 -18.00
C GLU A 314 19.35 -0.11 -18.68
N GLY A 315 18.51 0.59 -17.91
CA GLY A 315 17.29 1.23 -18.39
C GLY A 315 16.06 0.32 -18.44
N LYS A 316 16.17 -0.98 -18.16
CA LYS A 316 15.02 -1.90 -18.11
C LYS A 316 14.04 -1.59 -16.98
N ASP A 317 14.51 -0.91 -15.96
CA ASP A 317 13.72 -0.41 -14.82
C ASP A 317 13.32 1.06 -14.96
N GLN A 318 13.55 1.66 -16.13
CA GLN A 318 13.17 3.06 -16.35
C GLN A 318 11.64 3.18 -16.47
N TRP A 319 11.08 4.22 -15.82
CA TRP A 319 9.64 4.50 -15.82
C TRP A 319 9.10 4.91 -17.18
#